data_5d001503efdbe7ca3e5c4b1ba67c91a4
#
_entry.id   5d001503efdbe7ca3e5c4b1ba67c91a4
#
_cell.length_a   1.000
_cell.length_b   1.000
_cell.length_c   1.000
_cell.angle_alpha   90.00
_cell.angle_beta   90.00
_cell.angle_gamma   90.00
#
_symmetry.space_group_name_H-M   'P 1'
#
loop_
_entity.id
_entity.type
_entity.pdbx_description
1 polymer ?
#
loop_
_entity_poly.entity_id
_entity_poly.type
_entity_poly.pdbx_seq_one_letter_code
_entity_poly.pdbx_strand_id
1 'polypeptide(L)'
;MINKVILVGNVGADPEVRALESGVKVARIRLATTERYVDRQTNETKEQTEWHTITMWRGLADVADKYVRKGTQLYIEGSLRTREWTDKDNQKRYTTEIVASEMKLLGRRSEGAPSAEGGYAAPATTAPSAPAAAPVVEPAPVPAASADEVPF
;
A
#
# COMPACT_ATOMS: atom_id res chain seq x y z
N MET A 1 -2.03 21.88 -26.68
CA MET A 1 -1.40 20.57 -26.48
C MET A 1 -1.44 20.27 -24.99
N ILE A 2 -1.77 19.04 -24.57
CA ILE A 2 -1.89 18.62 -23.17
C ILE A 2 -0.96 17.44 -22.96
N ASN A 3 -0.20 17.46 -21.86
CA ASN A 3 0.59 16.33 -21.37
C ASN A 3 0.34 16.22 -19.88
N LYS A 4 -0.70 15.49 -19.52
CA LYS A 4 -1.13 15.29 -18.15
C LYS A 4 -1.41 13.82 -17.88
N VAL A 5 -0.92 13.33 -16.77
CA VAL A 5 -1.17 11.98 -16.24
C VAL A 5 -1.77 12.11 -14.86
N ILE A 6 -2.82 11.34 -14.59
CA ILE A 6 -3.46 11.23 -13.28
C ILE A 6 -3.50 9.76 -12.91
N LEU A 7 -2.94 9.41 -11.77
CA LEU A 7 -2.89 8.04 -11.28
C LEU A 7 -3.35 7.96 -9.83
N VAL A 8 -4.07 6.89 -9.53
CA VAL A 8 -4.35 6.45 -8.17
C VAL A 8 -3.88 5.01 -8.05
N GLY A 9 -2.96 4.74 -7.13
CA GLY A 9 -2.38 3.40 -7.00
C GLY A 9 -1.66 3.21 -5.69
N ASN A 10 -1.05 2.02 -5.54
CA ASN A 10 -0.30 1.65 -4.35
C ASN A 10 1.20 1.62 -4.64
N VAL A 11 1.98 2.08 -3.68
CA VAL A 11 3.45 2.08 -3.77
C VAL A 11 3.98 0.67 -3.60
N GLY A 12 4.78 0.21 -4.57
CA GLY A 12 5.30 -1.16 -4.59
C GLY A 12 6.53 -1.40 -3.73
N ALA A 13 7.33 -0.35 -3.51
CA ALA A 13 8.54 -0.39 -2.69
C ALA A 13 8.76 0.98 -2.06
N ASP A 14 9.56 1.04 -0.99
CA ASP A 14 9.92 2.31 -0.36
C ASP A 14 10.58 3.26 -1.37
N PRO A 15 10.38 4.59 -1.23
CA PRO A 15 10.94 5.58 -2.13
C PRO A 15 12.47 5.54 -2.17
N GLU A 16 13.03 5.57 -3.37
CA GLU A 16 14.45 5.81 -3.56
C GLU A 16 14.71 7.32 -3.55
N VAL A 17 15.31 7.82 -2.48
CA VAL A 17 15.60 9.26 -2.34
C VAL A 17 17.08 9.50 -2.52
N ARG A 18 17.41 10.48 -3.35
CA ARG A 18 18.79 10.92 -3.61
C ARG A 18 18.88 12.43 -3.51
N ALA A 19 19.94 12.91 -2.88
CA ALA A 19 20.32 14.31 -2.95
C ALA A 19 21.31 14.51 -4.09
N LEU A 20 21.03 15.47 -4.95
CA LEU A 20 21.96 15.90 -5.99
C LEU A 20 23.02 16.84 -5.39
N GLU A 21 24.15 16.99 -6.10
CA GLU A 21 25.23 17.91 -5.70
C GLU A 21 24.75 19.36 -5.53
N SER A 22 23.67 19.73 -6.21
CA SER A 22 22.98 21.01 -6.06
C SER A 22 22.14 21.14 -4.78
N GLY A 23 22.13 20.13 -3.89
CA GLY A 23 21.29 20.10 -2.69
C GLY A 23 19.81 19.80 -2.96
N VAL A 24 19.41 19.60 -4.22
CA VAL A 24 18.03 19.27 -4.59
C VAL A 24 17.79 17.78 -4.36
N LYS A 25 16.74 17.45 -3.58
CA LYS A 25 16.30 16.07 -3.41
C LYS A 25 15.42 15.60 -4.56
N VAL A 26 15.63 14.38 -4.97
CA VAL A 26 14.82 13.66 -5.94
C VAL A 26 14.38 12.34 -5.32
N ALA A 27 13.11 12.04 -5.39
CA ALA A 27 12.56 10.76 -4.97
C ALA A 27 11.99 10.02 -6.18
N ARG A 28 12.27 8.73 -6.27
CA ARG A 28 11.72 7.82 -7.26
C ARG A 28 10.88 6.77 -6.59
N ILE A 29 9.65 6.59 -7.05
CA ILE A 29 8.75 5.53 -6.57
C ILE A 29 8.24 4.69 -7.74
N ARG A 30 7.87 3.45 -7.42
CA ARG A 30 7.10 2.57 -8.30
C ARG A 30 5.67 2.49 -7.79
N LEU A 31 4.72 2.91 -8.62
CA LEU A 31 3.29 2.90 -8.31
C LEU A 31 2.60 1.82 -9.15
N ALA A 32 1.83 0.96 -8.50
CA ALA A 32 1.00 -0.04 -9.14
C ALA A 32 -0.43 0.49 -9.30
N THR A 33 -0.96 0.43 -10.51
CA THR A 33 -2.39 0.62 -10.80
C THR A 33 -2.96 -0.73 -11.23
N THR A 34 -4.04 -1.18 -10.61
CA THR A 34 -4.66 -2.47 -10.90
C THR A 34 -6.06 -2.25 -11.43
N GLU A 35 -6.32 -2.79 -12.61
CA GLU A 35 -7.64 -2.82 -13.22
C GLU A 35 -8.21 -4.22 -13.13
N ARG A 36 -9.53 -4.31 -12.88
CA ARG A 36 -10.28 -5.55 -12.90
C ARG A 36 -11.25 -5.55 -14.06
N TYR A 37 -11.18 -6.58 -14.87
CA TYR A 37 -12.11 -6.76 -15.97
C TYR A 37 -12.61 -8.20 -16.03
N VAL A 38 -13.82 -8.37 -16.57
CA VAL A 38 -14.40 -9.69 -16.78
C VAL A 38 -14.10 -10.13 -18.22
N ASP A 39 -13.41 -11.24 -18.36
CA ASP A 39 -13.19 -11.87 -19.63
C ASP A 39 -14.53 -12.41 -20.16
N ARG A 40 -14.98 -11.88 -21.29
CA ARG A 40 -16.29 -12.22 -21.88
C ARG A 40 -16.37 -13.66 -22.40
N GLN A 41 -15.25 -14.31 -22.64
CA GLN A 41 -15.21 -15.68 -23.16
C GLN A 41 -15.26 -16.70 -22.03
N THR A 42 -14.54 -16.45 -20.93
CA THR A 42 -14.45 -17.37 -19.79
C THR A 42 -15.36 -16.96 -18.62
N ASN A 43 -15.93 -15.77 -18.67
CA ASN A 43 -16.70 -15.13 -17.58
C ASN A 43 -15.93 -15.05 -16.25
N GLU A 44 -14.60 -15.06 -16.33
CA GLU A 44 -13.70 -14.95 -15.17
C GLU A 44 -13.27 -13.50 -14.97
N THR A 45 -13.15 -13.11 -13.72
CA THR A 45 -12.57 -11.81 -13.36
C THR A 45 -11.05 -11.90 -13.44
N LYS A 46 -10.45 -11.10 -14.32
CA LYS A 46 -9.00 -10.96 -14.45
C LYS A 46 -8.53 -9.62 -13.88
N GLU A 47 -7.34 -9.63 -13.31
CA GLU A 47 -6.67 -8.42 -12.83
C GLU A 47 -5.44 -8.14 -13.69
N GLN A 48 -5.30 -6.89 -14.09
CA GLN A 48 -4.12 -6.40 -14.80
C GLN A 48 -3.50 -5.29 -13.99
N THR A 49 -2.21 -5.44 -13.65
CA THR A 49 -1.45 -4.45 -12.89
C THR A 49 -0.38 -3.82 -13.77
N GLU A 50 -0.42 -2.50 -13.86
CA GLU A 50 0.59 -1.69 -14.55
C GLU A 50 1.48 -0.99 -13.53
N TRP A 51 2.79 -0.98 -13.82
CA TRP A 51 3.80 -0.40 -12.96
C TRP A 51 4.32 0.91 -13.54
N HIS A 52 4.10 2.00 -12.83
CA HIS A 52 4.54 3.33 -13.22
C HIS A 52 5.76 3.77 -12.42
N THR A 53 6.75 4.31 -13.12
CA THR A 53 7.89 4.96 -12.48
C THR A 53 7.60 6.45 -12.35
N ILE A 54 7.60 6.96 -11.12
CA ILE A 54 7.28 8.34 -10.81
C ILE A 54 8.49 9.00 -10.18
N THR A 55 8.87 10.15 -10.75
CA THR A 55 9.97 10.98 -10.26
C THR A 55 9.41 12.24 -9.64
N MET A 56 9.79 12.52 -8.41
CA MET A 56 9.39 13.69 -7.64
C MET A 56 10.60 14.53 -7.28
N TRP A 57 10.42 15.83 -7.26
CA TRP A 57 11.50 16.79 -7.07
C TRP A 57 11.24 17.69 -5.85
N ARG A 58 12.32 18.15 -5.20
CA ARG A 58 12.27 19.15 -4.11
C ARG A 58 11.28 18.78 -3.01
N GLY A 59 10.33 19.66 -2.71
CA GLY A 59 9.35 19.47 -1.64
C GLY A 59 8.51 18.19 -1.74
N LEU A 60 8.15 17.75 -2.95
CA LEU A 60 7.46 16.46 -3.14
C LEU A 60 8.35 15.28 -2.77
N ALA A 61 9.65 15.37 -3.08
CA ALA A 61 10.62 14.37 -2.68
C ALA A 61 10.80 14.29 -1.16
N ASP A 62 10.78 15.45 -0.46
CA ASP A 62 10.83 15.50 1.00
C ASP A 62 9.60 14.89 1.65
N VAL A 63 8.40 15.14 1.08
CA VAL A 63 7.14 14.53 1.56
C VAL A 63 7.17 13.03 1.33
N ALA A 64 7.65 12.58 0.16
CA ALA A 64 7.76 11.17 -0.15
C ALA A 64 8.70 10.44 0.81
N ASP A 65 9.86 11.02 1.10
CA ASP A 65 10.86 10.49 2.03
C ASP A 65 10.27 10.26 3.44
N LYS A 66 9.50 11.23 3.92
CA LYS A 66 8.95 11.22 5.28
C LYS A 66 7.74 10.31 5.44
N TYR A 67 6.83 10.33 4.48
CA TYR A 67 5.47 9.78 4.66
C TYR A 67 5.13 8.60 3.76
N VAL A 68 5.82 8.43 2.64
CA VAL A 68 5.52 7.34 1.71
C VAL A 68 6.30 6.09 2.09
N ARG A 69 5.61 4.95 2.14
CA ARG A 69 6.18 3.62 2.35
C ARG A 69 5.54 2.64 1.39
N LYS A 70 6.13 1.46 1.27
CA LYS A 70 5.54 0.35 0.53
C LYS A 70 4.09 0.12 0.97
N GLY A 71 3.17 0.00 0.01
CA GLY A 71 1.75 -0.20 0.25
C GLY A 71 0.93 1.09 0.44
N THR A 72 1.57 2.25 0.57
CA THR A 72 0.87 3.53 0.68
C THR A 72 0.06 3.79 -0.59
N GLN A 73 -1.21 4.15 -0.45
CA GLN A 73 -2.04 4.59 -1.56
C GLN A 73 -1.82 6.07 -1.84
N LEU A 74 -1.53 6.39 -3.09
CA LEU A 74 -1.24 7.75 -3.54
C LEU A 74 -2.12 8.15 -4.72
N TYR A 75 -2.49 9.43 -4.72
CA TYR A 75 -2.93 10.17 -5.89
C TYR A 75 -1.75 10.96 -6.43
N ILE A 76 -1.49 10.84 -7.72
CA ILE A 76 -0.40 11.53 -8.41
C ILE A 76 -0.94 12.25 -9.64
N GLU A 77 -0.61 13.52 -9.76
CA GLU A 77 -0.69 14.24 -11.03
C GLU A 77 0.72 14.57 -11.54
N GLY A 78 0.89 14.48 -12.84
CA GLY A 78 2.18 14.77 -13.46
C GLY A 78 2.12 14.79 -14.97
N SER A 79 3.29 14.73 -15.58
CA SER A 79 3.46 14.67 -17.03
C SER A 79 4.41 13.54 -17.42
N LEU A 80 4.17 12.94 -18.58
CA LEU A 80 5.08 11.96 -19.17
C LEU A 80 6.36 12.65 -19.66
N ARG A 81 7.49 12.04 -19.35
CA ARG A 81 8.80 12.44 -19.84
C ARG A 81 9.57 11.21 -20.30
N THR A 82 10.03 11.24 -21.54
CA THR A 82 10.90 10.21 -22.09
C THR A 82 12.32 10.74 -22.11
N ARG A 83 13.23 9.95 -21.52
CA ARG A 83 14.67 10.20 -21.56
C ARG A 83 15.34 9.20 -22.47
N GLU A 84 16.24 9.69 -23.30
CA GLU A 84 17.20 8.88 -24.04
C GLU A 84 18.45 8.70 -23.17
N TRP A 85 18.96 7.49 -23.11
CA TRP A 85 20.23 7.17 -22.47
C TRP A 85 20.95 6.06 -23.25
N THR A 86 22.24 6.00 -23.10
CA THR A 86 23.07 5.02 -23.80
C THR A 86 23.41 3.89 -22.85
N ASP A 87 23.12 2.67 -23.26
CA ASP A 87 23.47 1.45 -22.51
C ASP A 87 24.99 1.16 -22.60
N LYS A 88 25.45 0.20 -21.80
CA LYS A 88 26.86 -0.26 -21.79
C LYS A 88 27.32 -0.78 -23.15
N ASP A 89 26.40 -1.28 -23.96
CA ASP A 89 26.62 -1.76 -25.32
C ASP A 89 26.52 -0.63 -26.37
N ASN A 90 26.61 0.62 -25.93
CA ASN A 90 26.53 1.82 -26.78
C ASN A 90 25.22 1.94 -27.59
N GLN A 91 24.15 1.27 -27.12
CA GLN A 91 22.83 1.33 -27.72
C GLN A 91 21.96 2.41 -27.07
N LYS A 92 21.24 3.16 -27.89
CA LYS A 92 20.26 4.14 -27.42
C LYS A 92 19.05 3.45 -26.86
N ARG A 93 18.75 3.78 -25.62
CA ARG A 93 17.56 3.30 -24.89
C ARG A 93 16.68 4.48 -24.50
N TYR A 94 15.41 4.22 -24.41
CA TYR A 94 14.42 5.21 -24.00
C TYR A 94 13.75 4.72 -22.71
N THR A 95 13.65 5.59 -21.73
CA THR A 95 12.90 5.33 -20.52
C THR A 95 11.84 6.40 -20.35
N THR A 96 10.58 5.98 -20.26
CA THR A 96 9.46 6.88 -20.00
C THR A 96 9.17 6.88 -18.50
N GLU A 97 9.17 8.05 -17.91
CA GLU A 97 8.85 8.27 -16.49
C GLU A 97 7.78 9.35 -16.35
N ILE A 98 7.11 9.36 -15.23
CA ILE A 98 6.13 10.39 -14.89
C ILE A 98 6.79 11.36 -13.91
N VAL A 99 6.87 12.62 -14.31
CA VAL A 99 7.35 13.68 -13.43
C VAL A 99 6.12 14.24 -12.70
N ALA A 100 6.06 14.00 -11.39
CA ALA A 100 4.95 14.44 -10.56
C ALA A 100 4.98 15.96 -10.35
N SER A 101 3.83 16.58 -10.50
CA SER A 101 3.56 17.98 -10.14
C SER A 101 2.77 18.09 -8.85
N GLU A 102 1.95 17.09 -8.53
CA GLU A 102 1.17 17.01 -7.31
C GLU A 102 1.13 15.57 -6.78
N MET A 103 1.09 15.43 -5.45
CA MET A 103 0.95 14.16 -4.76
C MET A 103 0.04 14.33 -3.55
N LYS A 104 -0.91 13.40 -3.36
CA LYS A 104 -1.73 13.31 -2.15
C LYS A 104 -1.71 11.89 -1.62
N LEU A 105 -1.56 11.76 -0.31
CA LEU A 105 -1.70 10.48 0.37
C LEU A 105 -3.19 10.19 0.58
N LEU A 106 -3.66 9.07 0.06
CA LEU A 106 -5.06 8.63 0.16
C LEU A 106 -5.28 7.58 1.24
N GLY A 107 -4.21 6.96 1.73
CA GLY A 107 -4.27 5.97 2.80
C GLY A 107 -4.80 6.56 4.09
N ARG A 108 -5.56 5.79 4.85
CA ARG A 108 -5.91 6.14 6.23
C ARG A 108 -4.61 6.46 6.96
N ARG A 109 -4.53 7.66 7.52
CA ARG A 109 -3.63 7.93 8.62
C ARG A 109 -3.85 6.81 9.62
N SER A 110 -2.86 5.95 9.88
CA SER A 110 -2.86 5.14 11.08
C SER A 110 -2.89 6.16 12.21
N GLU A 111 -4.07 6.44 12.70
CA GLU A 111 -4.21 7.08 14.00
C GLU A 111 -3.53 6.12 14.95
N GLY A 112 -2.33 6.52 15.37
CA GLY A 112 -1.70 5.97 16.54
C GLY A 112 -2.76 5.93 17.63
N ALA A 113 -2.69 4.87 18.41
CA ALA A 113 -3.57 4.52 19.51
C ALA A 113 -4.30 5.71 20.14
N PRO A 114 -5.59 5.54 20.51
CA PRO A 114 -6.31 6.58 21.22
C PRO A 114 -5.59 6.88 22.50
N SER A 115 -5.02 8.08 22.59
CA SER A 115 -4.67 8.66 23.87
C SER A 115 -5.95 8.78 24.66
N ALA A 116 -6.09 7.92 25.64
CA ALA A 116 -7.05 8.07 26.70
C ALA A 116 -6.69 9.34 27.49
N GLU A 117 -7.41 10.43 27.20
CA GLU A 117 -7.56 11.52 28.17
C GLU A 117 -8.81 12.32 27.82
N GLY A 118 -9.75 12.26 28.70
CA GLY A 118 -10.98 13.03 28.63
C GLY A 118 -12.05 12.40 29.49
N GLY A 119 -11.80 12.39 30.81
CA GLY A 119 -12.77 11.93 31.79
C GLY A 119 -14.05 12.74 31.75
N TYR A 120 -15.18 12.06 31.72
CA TYR A 120 -16.41 12.50 32.32
C TYR A 120 -16.87 11.43 33.31
N ALA A 121 -16.76 11.77 34.57
CA ALA A 121 -17.36 11.03 35.65
C ALA A 121 -18.89 11.02 35.49
N ALA A 122 -19.50 9.86 35.54
CA ALA A 122 -20.91 9.70 35.82
C ALA A 122 -21.06 8.83 37.07
N PRO A 123 -22.02 9.15 37.94
CA PRO A 123 -22.01 8.70 39.31
C PRO A 123 -22.47 7.26 39.47
N ALA A 124 -21.92 6.68 40.52
CA ALA A 124 -22.24 5.37 41.03
C ALA A 124 -23.74 5.18 41.33
N THR A 125 -24.29 4.04 40.94
CA THR A 125 -25.46 3.48 41.57
C THR A 125 -25.17 2.02 41.91
N THR A 126 -25.26 1.77 43.17
CA THR A 126 -25.11 0.59 44.00
C THR A 126 -25.61 -0.74 43.45
N ALA A 127 -24.87 -1.75 43.83
CA ALA A 127 -25.14 -3.20 43.75
C ALA A 127 -26.41 -3.63 44.50
N PRO A 128 -26.89 -4.89 44.39
CA PRO A 128 -26.20 -5.95 45.11
C PRO A 128 -26.18 -7.37 44.48
N SER A 129 -25.16 -8.09 44.89
CA SER A 129 -25.11 -9.45 45.41
C SER A 129 -25.52 -10.66 44.56
N ALA A 130 -24.56 -11.53 44.45
CA ALA A 130 -24.43 -12.94 44.09
C ALA A 130 -25.52 -13.88 44.66
N PRO A 131 -25.56 -15.22 44.42
CA PRO A 131 -24.41 -16.10 44.24
C PRO A 131 -24.62 -17.34 43.32
N ALA A 132 -23.49 -17.99 43.07
CA ALA A 132 -23.24 -19.43 43.09
C ALA A 132 -23.67 -20.36 41.95
N ALA A 133 -22.68 -21.08 41.57
CA ALA A 133 -22.51 -22.52 41.38
C ALA A 133 -22.24 -23.00 39.97
N ALA A 134 -21.02 -23.51 39.83
CA ALA A 134 -20.54 -24.45 38.81
C ALA A 134 -21.36 -25.77 38.84
N PRO A 135 -21.19 -26.69 37.86
CA PRO A 135 -19.94 -27.39 37.69
C PRO A 135 -19.55 -27.73 36.22
N VAL A 136 -18.28 -27.89 36.07
CA VAL A 136 -17.45 -28.76 35.26
C VAL A 136 -18.16 -29.95 34.63
N VAL A 137 -17.99 -30.12 33.32
CA VAL A 137 -17.86 -31.42 32.67
C VAL A 137 -16.87 -31.32 31.53
N GLU A 138 -15.70 -31.82 31.76
CA GLU A 138 -14.77 -32.46 30.84
C GLU A 138 -15.20 -33.93 30.75
N PRO A 139 -14.72 -34.72 29.89
CA PRO A 139 -14.23 -34.73 28.52
C PRO A 139 -14.63 -36.01 27.78
N ALA A 140 -14.01 -36.28 26.71
CA ALA A 140 -13.34 -37.54 26.41
C ALA A 140 -12.95 -37.64 24.92
N PRO A 141 -11.97 -38.45 24.60
CA PRO A 141 -11.12 -38.31 23.47
C PRO A 141 -11.60 -39.05 22.22
N VAL A 142 -11.18 -38.57 21.09
CA VAL A 142 -11.33 -39.21 19.79
C VAL A 142 -10.29 -40.29 19.58
N PRO A 143 -10.64 -41.42 19.00
CA PRO A 143 -9.64 -42.33 18.46
C PRO A 143 -9.28 -41.99 17.02
N ALA A 144 -8.03 -42.10 16.76
CA ALA A 144 -7.40 -42.14 15.43
C ALA A 144 -7.81 -43.46 14.71
N ALA A 145 -8.02 -43.32 13.41
CA ALA A 145 -7.86 -44.40 12.43
C ALA A 145 -7.56 -43.73 11.12
N SER A 146 -6.41 -43.86 10.67
CA SER A 146 -5.67 -44.83 9.87
C SER A 146 -5.82 -44.60 8.38
N ALA A 147 -4.65 -44.34 7.85
CA ALA A 147 -4.20 -44.45 6.48
C ALA A 147 -4.95 -45.48 5.62
N ASP A 148 -5.15 -45.11 4.38
CA ASP A 148 -4.93 -45.99 3.21
C ASP A 148 -4.96 -45.13 1.94
N GLU A 149 -3.86 -45.06 1.32
CA GLU A 149 -3.42 -45.62 0.03
C GLU A 149 -3.97 -44.98 -1.24
N VAL A 150 -3.02 -44.38 -1.95
CA VAL A 150 -2.99 -44.04 -3.37
C VAL A 150 -3.23 -45.33 -4.22
N PRO A 151 -3.71 -45.33 -5.49
CA PRO A 151 -2.84 -44.89 -6.58
C PRO A 151 -3.56 -44.29 -7.82
N PHE A 152 -2.71 -43.78 -8.68
CA PHE A 152 -2.77 -43.34 -10.08
C PHE A 152 -3.15 -41.90 -10.36
#